data_6f161d93a4176ec580a624041fc901df
#
_entry.id   6f161d93a4176ec580a624041fc901df
#
_cell.length_a   1.000
_cell.length_b   1.000
_cell.length_c   1.000
_cell.angle_alpha   90.00
_cell.angle_beta   90.00
_cell.angle_gamma   90.00
#
_symmetry.space_group_name_H-M   'P 1'
#
loop_
_entity.id
_entity.type
_entity.pdbx_description
1 polymer ?
#
loop_
_entity_poly.entity_id
_entity_poly.type
_entity_poly.pdbx_seq_one_letter_code
_entity_poly.pdbx_strand_id
1 'polypeptide(L)'
;GTVYTEQNLKNGIPVEVPAEGSIDVVFAGKVDELASNQYSKEIKNQATVDNEPTNEVTTNVTKANITAHKESDPASGSKVRFGDEITYRIRVRNDGTREVTAIVKDTIPTGTTFVEGSIKIDNVADSTKTATDLQNGISITVGVGAEKVVEFKVTVNKLIDWTKIKNTAYINQNGEDKKVPEEPEHTY
;
A
#
# COMPACT_ATOMS: atom_id res chain seq x y z
N GLY A 1 36.19 21.61 3.20
CA GLY A 1 35.12 22.55 3.53
C GLY A 1 34.75 22.45 4.99
N THR A 2 34.23 23.50 5.58
CA THR A 2 33.76 23.50 6.97
C THR A 2 32.46 22.72 7.06
N VAL A 3 32.38 21.80 8.01
CA VAL A 3 31.15 21.06 8.30
C VAL A 3 30.38 21.79 9.40
N TYR A 4 29.15 22.15 9.13
CA TYR A 4 28.27 22.81 10.10
C TYR A 4 27.28 21.80 10.68
N THR A 5 26.94 21.98 11.96
CA THR A 5 25.93 21.18 12.67
C THR A 5 24.58 21.89 12.65
N GLU A 6 23.50 21.16 13.03
CA GLU A 6 22.19 21.77 13.25
C GLU A 6 22.24 22.96 14.25
N GLN A 7 23.07 22.86 15.29
CA GLN A 7 23.22 23.92 16.28
C GLN A 7 23.90 25.17 15.67
N ASN A 8 24.85 24.98 14.74
CA ASN A 8 25.46 26.12 14.02
C ASN A 8 24.40 26.81 13.17
N LEU A 9 23.53 26.05 12.49
CA LEU A 9 22.46 26.61 11.67
C LEU A 9 21.47 27.43 12.54
N LYS A 10 21.13 26.94 13.74
CA LYS A 10 20.28 27.66 14.69
C LYS A 10 20.90 28.90 15.29
N ASN A 11 22.23 28.90 15.52
CA ASN A 11 22.95 30.02 16.11
C ASN A 11 23.41 31.07 15.08
N GLY A 12 23.23 30.78 13.81
CA GLY A 12 23.70 31.59 12.69
C GLY A 12 25.05 31.13 12.15
N ILE A 13 25.16 31.06 10.84
CA ILE A 13 26.37 30.74 10.11
C ILE A 13 26.90 32.05 9.52
N PRO A 14 28.07 32.55 9.94
CA PRO A 14 28.65 33.75 9.33
C PRO A 14 29.07 33.46 7.89
N VAL A 15 28.60 34.26 6.96
CA VAL A 15 28.96 34.19 5.55
C VAL A 15 29.40 35.55 5.04
N GLU A 16 30.45 35.57 4.21
CA GLU A 16 30.90 36.77 3.53
C GLU A 16 30.36 36.75 2.11
N VAL A 17 29.49 37.72 1.80
CA VAL A 17 28.94 37.88 0.45
C VAL A 17 29.83 38.82 -0.34
N PRO A 18 30.43 38.40 -1.48
CA PRO A 18 31.24 39.28 -2.33
C PRO A 18 30.41 40.46 -2.85
N ALA A 19 31.09 41.59 -3.12
CA ALA A 19 30.43 42.70 -3.77
C ALA A 19 29.84 42.27 -5.12
N GLU A 20 28.57 42.59 -5.35
CA GLU A 20 27.80 42.20 -6.55
C GLU A 20 27.70 40.67 -6.75
N GLY A 21 27.93 39.87 -5.68
CA GLY A 21 27.88 38.41 -5.69
C GLY A 21 26.78 37.83 -4.83
N SER A 22 26.68 36.53 -4.82
CA SER A 22 25.77 35.76 -3.97
C SER A 22 26.46 34.56 -3.34
N ILE A 23 25.90 34.08 -2.24
CA ILE A 23 26.30 32.84 -1.57
C ILE A 23 25.06 32.02 -1.27
N ASP A 24 25.14 30.70 -1.56
CA ASP A 24 24.14 29.75 -1.19
C ASP A 24 24.52 29.03 0.10
N VAL A 25 23.61 29.03 1.07
CA VAL A 25 23.70 28.19 2.26
C VAL A 25 22.74 27.00 2.05
N VAL A 26 23.31 25.80 1.89
CA VAL A 26 22.55 24.58 1.59
C VAL A 26 22.64 23.62 2.76
N PHE A 27 21.49 23.09 3.18
CA PHE A 27 21.41 22.04 4.19
C PHE A 27 20.33 21.02 3.82
N ALA A 28 20.44 19.81 4.38
CA ALA A 28 19.45 18.76 4.23
C ALA A 28 18.85 18.40 5.59
N GLY A 29 17.55 18.27 5.64
CA GLY A 29 16.81 17.76 6.79
C GLY A 29 16.15 16.42 6.46
N LYS A 30 16.15 15.48 7.41
CA LYS A 30 15.36 14.25 7.31
C LYS A 30 13.97 14.53 7.85
N VAL A 31 12.95 14.12 7.11
CA VAL A 31 11.57 14.18 7.57
C VAL A 31 11.31 13.01 8.50
N ASP A 32 10.80 13.29 9.70
CA ASP A 32 10.35 12.25 10.63
C ASP A 32 9.13 11.51 10.09
N GLU A 33 8.94 10.27 10.51
CA GLU A 33 7.74 9.51 10.18
C GLU A 33 6.50 10.20 10.74
N LEU A 34 5.43 10.22 9.94
CA LEU A 34 4.12 10.67 10.40
C LEU A 34 3.57 9.67 11.43
N ALA A 35 2.89 10.19 12.45
CA ALA A 35 2.18 9.35 13.42
C ALA A 35 1.20 8.39 12.70
N SER A 36 0.84 7.29 13.35
CA SER A 36 0.02 6.22 12.74
C SER A 36 -1.33 6.70 12.23
N ASN A 37 -1.90 7.73 12.86
CA ASN A 37 -3.18 8.35 12.51
C ASN A 37 -3.05 9.67 11.72
N GLN A 38 -1.83 10.03 11.31
CA GLN A 38 -1.55 11.25 10.54
C GLN A 38 -1.13 10.87 9.12
N TYR A 39 -1.82 11.39 8.13
CA TYR A 39 -1.59 11.08 6.71
C TYR A 39 -1.03 12.24 5.90
N SER A 40 -1.00 13.44 6.50
CA SER A 40 -0.34 14.61 5.95
C SER A 40 0.21 15.53 7.04
N LYS A 41 1.24 16.30 6.71
CA LYS A 41 1.81 17.34 7.57
C LYS A 41 2.45 18.40 6.69
N GLU A 42 2.20 19.65 7.00
CA GLU A 42 2.98 20.77 6.45
C GLU A 42 4.25 20.97 7.28
N ILE A 43 5.36 21.10 6.60
CA ILE A 43 6.64 21.54 7.16
C ILE A 43 6.94 22.90 6.57
N LYS A 44 7.01 23.90 7.44
CA LYS A 44 7.34 25.26 7.09
C LYS A 44 8.78 25.55 7.46
N ASN A 45 9.51 26.15 6.55
CA ASN A 45 10.91 26.56 6.76
C ASN A 45 11.06 28.02 6.35
N GLN A 46 11.67 28.80 7.23
CA GLN A 46 12.03 30.18 7.02
C GLN A 46 13.38 30.45 7.68
N ALA A 47 14.24 31.14 6.99
CA ALA A 47 15.52 31.58 7.54
C ALA A 47 15.46 33.08 7.93
N THR A 48 16.50 33.53 8.61
CA THR A 48 16.76 34.97 8.85
C THR A 48 18.15 35.34 8.36
N VAL A 49 18.28 36.50 7.77
CA VAL A 49 19.53 37.09 7.37
C VAL A 49 19.61 38.50 8.00
N ASP A 50 20.61 38.77 8.81
CA ASP A 50 20.75 40.03 9.56
C ASP A 50 19.50 40.41 10.35
N ASN A 51 18.87 39.43 11.00
CA ASN A 51 17.62 39.51 11.73
C ASN A 51 16.34 39.78 10.89
N GLU A 52 16.46 39.86 9.57
CA GLU A 52 15.31 39.97 8.68
C GLU A 52 14.87 38.56 8.17
N PRO A 53 13.61 38.24 8.21
CA PRO A 53 13.12 36.95 7.75
C PRO A 53 13.16 36.84 6.23
N THR A 54 13.54 35.69 5.73
CA THR A 54 13.35 35.31 4.31
C THR A 54 11.88 34.97 4.03
N ASN A 55 11.58 34.65 2.77
CA ASN A 55 10.29 34.00 2.46
C ASN A 55 10.17 32.64 3.19
N GLU A 56 8.95 32.29 3.57
CA GLU A 56 8.61 30.97 4.08
C GLU A 56 8.43 29.99 2.92
N VAL A 57 9.01 28.80 3.04
CA VAL A 57 8.83 27.68 2.12
C VAL A 57 8.05 26.58 2.83
N THR A 58 6.95 26.14 2.23
CA THR A 58 6.12 25.06 2.75
C THR A 58 6.34 23.77 1.95
N THR A 59 6.59 22.67 2.65
CA THR A 59 6.67 21.32 2.08
C THR A 59 5.57 20.45 2.69
N ASN A 60 4.78 19.81 1.83
CA ASN A 60 3.73 18.87 2.27
C ASN A 60 4.28 17.45 2.32
N VAL A 61 4.27 16.86 3.51
CA VAL A 61 4.55 15.44 3.72
C VAL A 61 3.25 14.67 3.63
N THR A 62 3.24 13.58 2.85
CA THR A 62 2.06 12.76 2.59
C THR A 62 2.33 11.29 2.90
N LYS A 63 1.30 10.55 3.28
CA LYS A 63 1.39 9.11 3.60
C LYS A 63 0.20 8.37 3.00
N ALA A 64 0.45 7.19 2.43
CA ALA A 64 -0.60 6.27 2.04
C ALA A 64 -1.17 5.54 3.27
N ASN A 65 -2.44 5.18 3.20
CA ASN A 65 -3.12 4.36 4.19
C ASN A 65 -3.95 3.29 3.49
N ILE A 66 -3.43 2.07 3.46
CA ILE A 66 -4.09 0.96 2.79
C ILE A 66 -4.90 0.16 3.80
N THR A 67 -6.18 -0.02 3.46
CA THR A 67 -7.08 -1.00 4.08
C THR A 67 -7.44 -2.06 3.05
N ALA A 68 -7.67 -3.28 3.50
CA ALA A 68 -8.07 -4.36 2.61
C ALA A 68 -9.18 -5.20 3.24
N HIS A 69 -10.07 -5.69 2.39
CA HIS A 69 -11.19 -6.55 2.75
C HIS A 69 -11.29 -7.71 1.75
N LYS A 70 -11.59 -8.92 2.26
CA LYS A 70 -11.75 -10.11 1.44
C LYS A 70 -13.14 -10.70 1.57
N GLU A 71 -13.75 -11.00 0.43
CA GLU A 71 -15.07 -11.61 0.34
C GLU A 71 -15.07 -12.80 -0.63
N SER A 72 -16.12 -13.60 -0.59
CA SER A 72 -16.34 -14.71 -1.51
C SER A 72 -17.77 -14.78 -1.99
N ASP A 73 -17.95 -15.40 -3.15
CA ASP A 73 -19.23 -15.79 -3.70
C ASP A 73 -19.13 -17.26 -4.16
N PRO A 74 -19.93 -18.17 -3.54
CA PRO A 74 -20.91 -17.94 -2.49
C PRO A 74 -20.31 -17.35 -1.21
N ALA A 75 -21.15 -16.69 -0.39
CA ALA A 75 -20.70 -16.01 0.82
C ALA A 75 -20.03 -16.96 1.82
N SER A 76 -19.10 -16.46 2.62
CA SER A 76 -18.49 -17.22 3.72
C SER A 76 -19.56 -17.87 4.62
N GLY A 77 -19.32 -19.12 5.04
CA GLY A 77 -20.27 -19.94 5.78
C GLY A 77 -21.15 -20.83 4.89
N SER A 78 -21.16 -20.61 3.58
CA SER A 78 -21.94 -21.42 2.64
C SER A 78 -21.42 -22.86 2.54
N LYS A 79 -22.32 -23.78 2.21
CA LYS A 79 -21.97 -25.14 1.80
C LYS A 79 -21.66 -25.17 0.31
N VAL A 80 -20.65 -25.92 -0.04
CA VAL A 80 -20.19 -26.12 -1.43
C VAL A 80 -20.05 -27.62 -1.72
N ARG A 81 -20.07 -27.98 -3.00
CA ARG A 81 -19.97 -29.36 -3.49
C ARG A 81 -18.87 -29.50 -4.51
N PHE A 82 -18.50 -30.73 -4.81
CA PHE A 82 -17.61 -31.03 -5.92
C PHE A 82 -18.08 -30.35 -7.21
N GLY A 83 -17.17 -29.61 -7.84
CA GLY A 83 -17.40 -28.91 -9.09
C GLY A 83 -17.98 -27.50 -8.95
N ASP A 84 -18.41 -27.08 -7.76
CA ASP A 84 -18.84 -25.71 -7.54
C ASP A 84 -17.68 -24.73 -7.73
N GLU A 85 -17.96 -23.53 -8.24
CA GLU A 85 -17.01 -22.43 -8.29
C GLU A 85 -17.15 -21.54 -7.06
N ILE A 86 -16.02 -21.10 -6.53
CA ILE A 86 -15.94 -20.03 -5.53
C ILE A 86 -15.18 -18.87 -6.15
N THR A 87 -15.78 -17.70 -6.15
CA THR A 87 -15.14 -16.45 -6.55
C THR A 87 -14.63 -15.72 -5.31
N TYR A 88 -13.36 -15.39 -5.26
CA TYR A 88 -12.76 -14.56 -4.22
C TYR A 88 -12.49 -13.17 -4.74
N ARG A 89 -12.74 -12.14 -3.91
CA ARG A 89 -12.45 -10.74 -4.20
C ARG A 89 -11.67 -10.12 -3.06
N ILE A 90 -10.56 -9.49 -3.37
CA ILE A 90 -9.76 -8.71 -2.43
C ILE A 90 -9.89 -7.24 -2.85
N ARG A 91 -10.58 -6.46 -2.01
CA ARG A 91 -10.74 -5.02 -2.18
C ARG A 91 -9.64 -4.31 -1.43
N VAL A 92 -8.96 -3.39 -2.08
CA VAL A 92 -7.84 -2.62 -1.51
C VAL A 92 -8.16 -1.14 -1.68
N ARG A 93 -8.30 -0.43 -0.57
CA ARG A 93 -8.64 0.98 -0.53
C ARG A 93 -7.49 1.81 0.05
N ASN A 94 -7.27 2.99 -0.53
CA ASN A 94 -6.29 3.95 -0.02
C ASN A 94 -7.00 5.17 0.57
N ASP A 95 -7.09 5.22 1.90
CA ASP A 95 -7.65 6.33 2.67
C ASP A 95 -6.59 7.38 3.08
N GLY A 96 -5.37 7.24 2.56
CA GLY A 96 -4.28 8.18 2.78
C GLY A 96 -4.31 9.36 1.81
N THR A 97 -3.23 10.14 1.83
CA THR A 97 -3.07 11.37 1.04
C THR A 97 -2.02 11.26 -0.06
N ARG A 98 -1.53 10.04 -0.33
CA ARG A 98 -0.58 9.73 -1.39
C ARG A 98 -0.97 8.44 -2.10
N GLU A 99 -0.90 8.44 -3.43
CA GLU A 99 -0.98 7.22 -4.23
C GLU A 99 0.09 6.20 -3.81
N VAL A 100 -0.24 4.92 -3.92
CA VAL A 100 0.66 3.84 -3.54
C VAL A 100 0.47 2.62 -4.42
N THR A 101 1.58 1.91 -4.68
CA THR A 101 1.55 0.57 -5.23
C THR A 101 1.49 -0.43 -4.07
N ALA A 102 0.42 -1.22 -4.04
CA ALA A 102 0.25 -2.34 -3.13
C ALA A 102 0.41 -3.66 -3.88
N ILE A 103 0.86 -4.71 -3.21
CA ILE A 103 0.98 -6.05 -3.77
C ILE A 103 -0.03 -6.95 -3.08
N VAL A 104 -0.97 -7.48 -3.84
CA VAL A 104 -1.99 -8.43 -3.38
C VAL A 104 -1.47 -9.84 -3.53
N LYS A 105 -1.39 -10.60 -2.45
CA LYS A 105 -0.99 -12.01 -2.43
C LYS A 105 -2.13 -12.88 -1.93
N ASP A 106 -2.34 -14.01 -2.58
CA ASP A 106 -3.30 -15.01 -2.17
C ASP A 106 -2.83 -16.42 -2.52
N THR A 107 -3.17 -17.38 -1.71
CA THR A 107 -2.81 -18.78 -1.95
C THR A 107 -4.08 -19.55 -2.30
N ILE A 108 -4.02 -20.37 -3.36
CA ILE A 108 -5.16 -21.22 -3.72
C ILE A 108 -5.51 -22.13 -2.56
N PRO A 109 -6.75 -22.12 -2.05
CA PRO A 109 -7.14 -22.88 -0.88
C PRO A 109 -6.98 -24.37 -1.11
N THR A 110 -6.50 -25.08 -0.08
CA THR A 110 -6.47 -26.53 -0.10
C THR A 110 -7.87 -27.09 -0.38
N GLY A 111 -7.97 -28.09 -1.25
CA GLY A 111 -9.24 -28.67 -1.66
C GLY A 111 -9.92 -27.97 -2.84
N THR A 112 -9.20 -27.05 -3.48
CA THR A 112 -9.68 -26.39 -4.70
C THR A 112 -8.64 -26.38 -5.80
N THR A 113 -9.06 -26.09 -7.01
CA THR A 113 -8.21 -25.90 -8.19
C THR A 113 -8.46 -24.52 -8.76
N PHE A 114 -7.41 -23.78 -9.04
CA PHE A 114 -7.51 -22.46 -9.66
C PHE A 114 -8.15 -22.56 -11.05
N VAL A 115 -9.04 -21.63 -11.38
CA VAL A 115 -9.64 -21.50 -12.72
C VAL A 115 -8.73 -20.58 -13.54
N GLU A 116 -8.06 -21.16 -14.53
CA GLU A 116 -7.14 -20.44 -15.40
C GLU A 116 -7.83 -19.28 -16.13
N GLY A 117 -7.14 -18.13 -16.22
CA GLY A 117 -7.67 -16.91 -16.85
C GLY A 117 -8.78 -16.21 -16.08
N SER A 118 -9.06 -16.62 -14.84
CA SER A 118 -10.13 -16.03 -14.03
C SER A 118 -9.74 -14.76 -13.28
N ILE A 119 -8.45 -14.40 -13.28
CA ILE A 119 -7.98 -13.19 -12.57
C ILE A 119 -8.52 -11.95 -13.28
N LYS A 120 -9.12 -11.07 -12.47
CA LYS A 120 -9.55 -9.74 -12.91
C LYS A 120 -9.02 -8.68 -11.96
N ILE A 121 -8.67 -7.53 -12.52
CA ILE A 121 -8.34 -6.32 -11.76
C ILE A 121 -9.38 -5.26 -12.16
N ASP A 122 -10.17 -4.77 -11.21
CA ASP A 122 -11.28 -3.83 -11.44
C ASP A 122 -12.26 -4.31 -12.55
N ASN A 123 -12.65 -5.58 -12.51
CA ASN A 123 -13.50 -6.25 -13.50
C ASN A 123 -12.86 -6.41 -14.91
N VAL A 124 -11.63 -5.98 -15.12
CA VAL A 124 -10.90 -6.20 -16.35
C VAL A 124 -10.13 -7.52 -16.24
N ALA A 125 -10.43 -8.47 -17.12
CA ALA A 125 -9.76 -9.76 -17.15
C ALA A 125 -8.28 -9.62 -17.53
N ASP A 126 -7.42 -10.28 -16.80
CA ASP A 126 -6.00 -10.45 -17.15
C ASP A 126 -5.69 -11.95 -17.29
N SER A 127 -5.95 -12.49 -18.47
CA SER A 127 -5.76 -13.91 -18.78
C SER A 127 -4.28 -14.34 -18.80
N THR A 128 -3.34 -13.42 -18.70
CA THR A 128 -1.90 -13.71 -18.61
C THR A 128 -1.49 -14.08 -17.20
N LYS A 129 -2.29 -13.73 -16.20
CA LYS A 129 -2.02 -14.00 -14.79
C LYS A 129 -2.43 -15.43 -14.40
N THR A 130 -1.58 -16.05 -13.62
CA THR A 130 -1.70 -17.43 -13.15
C THR A 130 -1.88 -17.52 -11.63
N ALA A 131 -2.13 -18.71 -11.11
CA ALA A 131 -2.11 -18.98 -9.67
C ALA A 131 -0.76 -18.62 -9.04
N THR A 132 0.35 -18.82 -9.77
CA THR A 132 1.70 -18.48 -9.30
C THR A 132 1.89 -16.96 -9.19
N ASP A 133 1.36 -16.18 -10.13
CA ASP A 133 1.41 -14.71 -10.05
C ASP A 133 0.61 -14.20 -8.85
N LEU A 134 -0.57 -14.78 -8.60
CA LEU A 134 -1.38 -14.44 -7.42
C LEU A 134 -0.64 -14.77 -6.12
N GLN A 135 0.04 -15.90 -6.04
CA GLN A 135 0.80 -16.32 -4.87
C GLN A 135 2.05 -15.45 -4.66
N ASN A 136 2.78 -15.10 -5.73
CA ASN A 136 3.95 -14.24 -5.67
C ASN A 136 3.60 -12.77 -5.46
N GLY A 137 2.42 -12.36 -5.88
CA GLY A 137 1.87 -11.02 -5.68
C GLY A 137 1.55 -10.27 -6.98
N ILE A 138 0.34 -9.75 -7.03
CA ILE A 138 -0.16 -8.88 -8.09
C ILE A 138 -0.03 -7.44 -7.65
N SER A 139 0.78 -6.65 -8.37
CA SER A 139 0.94 -5.22 -8.12
C SER A 139 -0.28 -4.45 -8.63
N ILE A 140 -0.83 -3.58 -7.77
CA ILE A 140 -1.92 -2.66 -8.10
C ILE A 140 -1.56 -1.26 -7.60
N THR A 141 -1.85 -0.25 -8.43
CA THR A 141 -1.68 1.16 -8.02
C THR A 141 -3.01 1.70 -7.54
N VAL A 142 -3.05 2.18 -6.29
CA VAL A 142 -4.27 2.68 -5.63
C VAL A 142 -4.11 4.18 -5.38
N GLY A 143 -4.85 4.99 -6.14
CA GLY A 143 -4.89 6.44 -5.99
C GLY A 143 -5.51 6.87 -4.65
N VAL A 144 -5.36 8.14 -4.33
CA VAL A 144 -5.95 8.73 -3.12
C VAL A 144 -7.48 8.61 -3.14
N GLY A 145 -8.07 8.06 -2.09
CA GLY A 145 -9.51 7.83 -1.97
C GLY A 145 -10.06 6.73 -2.88
N ALA A 146 -9.21 6.09 -3.69
CA ALA A 146 -9.62 5.05 -4.63
C ALA A 146 -9.65 3.65 -3.98
N GLU A 147 -10.41 2.75 -4.62
CA GLU A 147 -10.43 1.32 -4.33
C GLU A 147 -10.04 0.55 -5.60
N LYS A 148 -9.32 -0.56 -5.42
CA LYS A 148 -8.98 -1.54 -6.44
C LYS A 148 -9.44 -2.92 -6.00
N VAL A 149 -9.89 -3.75 -6.95
CA VAL A 149 -10.38 -5.10 -6.66
C VAL A 149 -9.59 -6.11 -7.48
N VAL A 150 -9.02 -7.10 -6.78
CA VAL A 150 -8.45 -8.29 -7.43
C VAL A 150 -9.43 -9.44 -7.21
N GLU A 151 -9.92 -10.02 -8.30
CA GLU A 151 -10.87 -11.15 -8.32
C GLU A 151 -10.18 -12.37 -8.94
N PHE A 152 -10.48 -13.56 -8.42
CA PHE A 152 -10.13 -14.84 -9.05
C PHE A 152 -11.13 -15.93 -8.65
N LYS A 153 -11.11 -17.04 -9.39
CA LYS A 153 -11.99 -18.17 -9.17
C LYS A 153 -11.23 -19.46 -8.90
N VAL A 154 -11.88 -20.32 -8.13
CA VAL A 154 -11.42 -21.69 -7.90
C VAL A 154 -12.60 -22.65 -8.07
N THR A 155 -12.31 -23.89 -8.46
CA THR A 155 -13.30 -25.01 -8.51
C THR A 155 -13.05 -25.92 -7.32
N VAL A 156 -14.12 -26.34 -6.64
CA VAL A 156 -14.07 -27.25 -5.50
C VAL A 156 -13.76 -28.66 -5.96
N ASN A 157 -12.70 -29.26 -5.38
CA ASN A 157 -12.31 -30.64 -5.65
C ASN A 157 -13.20 -31.62 -4.91
N LYS A 158 -13.13 -32.92 -5.24
CA LYS A 158 -13.78 -33.96 -4.48
C LYS A 158 -13.09 -34.11 -3.12
N LEU A 159 -13.80 -33.87 -2.05
CA LEU A 159 -13.32 -33.87 -0.67
C LEU A 159 -14.10 -34.89 0.18
N ILE A 160 -13.72 -35.00 1.45
CA ILE A 160 -14.48 -35.70 2.48
C ILE A 160 -15.54 -34.74 3.03
N ASP A 161 -16.74 -35.21 3.30
CA ASP A 161 -17.83 -34.42 3.89
C ASP A 161 -17.36 -33.65 5.13
N TRP A 162 -17.85 -32.44 5.28
CA TRP A 162 -17.51 -31.49 6.34
C TRP A 162 -16.09 -30.90 6.27
N THR A 163 -15.33 -31.15 5.21
CA THR A 163 -14.04 -30.48 4.99
C THR A 163 -14.24 -28.97 4.89
N LYS A 164 -13.38 -28.22 5.57
CA LYS A 164 -13.36 -26.77 5.51
C LYS A 164 -12.42 -26.28 4.43
N ILE A 165 -12.91 -25.39 3.59
CA ILE A 165 -12.12 -24.67 2.57
C ILE A 165 -11.99 -23.24 3.07
N LYS A 166 -10.79 -22.86 3.52
CA LYS A 166 -10.50 -21.54 4.06
C LYS A 166 -9.48 -20.84 3.18
N ASN A 167 -9.72 -19.55 2.89
CA ASN A 167 -8.85 -18.77 2.05
C ASN A 167 -8.31 -17.53 2.77
N THR A 168 -6.99 -17.31 2.69
CA THR A 168 -6.26 -16.22 3.34
C THR A 168 -5.52 -15.39 2.30
N ALA A 169 -5.65 -14.06 2.39
CA ALA A 169 -4.91 -13.11 1.56
C ALA A 169 -3.97 -12.22 2.39
N TYR A 170 -3.02 -11.62 1.71
CA TYR A 170 -2.08 -10.66 2.29
C TYR A 170 -1.96 -9.45 1.36
N ILE A 171 -1.75 -8.29 1.96
CA ILE A 171 -1.37 -7.07 1.25
C ILE A 171 0.03 -6.68 1.67
N ASN A 172 0.93 -6.55 0.71
CA ASN A 172 2.25 -6.00 0.94
C ASN A 172 2.27 -4.51 0.60
N GLN A 173 2.72 -3.73 1.55
CA GLN A 173 3.02 -2.31 1.37
C GLN A 173 4.36 -2.03 2.05
N ASN A 174 5.29 -1.38 1.34
CA ASN A 174 6.62 -1.04 1.86
C ASN A 174 7.45 -2.25 2.33
N GLY A 175 7.26 -3.42 1.72
CA GLY A 175 8.03 -4.63 2.02
C GLY A 175 7.46 -5.52 3.14
N GLU A 176 6.36 -5.11 3.80
CA GLU A 176 5.70 -5.89 4.85
C GLU A 176 4.40 -6.52 4.37
N ASP A 177 4.25 -7.83 4.56
CA ASP A 177 3.02 -8.55 4.31
C ASP A 177 2.08 -8.43 5.51
N LYS A 178 0.92 -7.80 5.30
CA LYS A 178 -0.16 -7.73 6.29
C LYS A 178 -1.30 -8.65 5.88
N LYS A 179 -1.72 -9.52 6.78
CA LYS A 179 -2.85 -10.40 6.58
C LYS A 179 -4.13 -9.58 6.44
N VAL A 180 -4.94 -9.90 5.43
CA VAL A 180 -6.30 -9.36 5.32
C VAL A 180 -7.15 -9.99 6.42
N PRO A 181 -7.95 -9.21 7.18
CA PRO A 181 -8.66 -9.70 8.36
C PRO A 181 -9.64 -10.83 8.05
N GLU A 182 -10.34 -10.74 6.92
CA GLU A 182 -11.36 -11.71 6.52
C GLU A 182 -10.73 -12.93 5.87
N GLU A 183 -11.14 -14.09 6.32
CA GLU A 183 -10.75 -15.40 5.79
C GLU A 183 -12.03 -16.19 5.43
N PRO A 184 -12.59 -15.97 4.22
CA PRO A 184 -13.78 -16.72 3.80
C PRO A 184 -13.59 -18.22 3.94
N GLU A 185 -14.55 -18.88 4.60
CA GLU A 185 -14.57 -20.30 4.86
C GLU A 185 -15.85 -20.94 4.31
N HIS A 186 -15.73 -22.08 3.66
CA HIS A 186 -16.83 -22.87 3.13
C HIS A 186 -16.76 -24.29 3.68
N THR A 187 -17.90 -24.97 3.71
CA THR A 187 -18.00 -26.36 4.14
C THR A 187 -18.39 -27.23 2.95
N TYR A 188 -17.55 -28.21 2.65
CA TYR A 188 -17.84 -29.23 1.63
C TYR A 188 -18.89 -30.24 2.14
#